data_78c1f2bbb1a87173e99228a77df0277c
#
_entry.id   78c1f2bbb1a87173e99228a77df0277c
#
_cell.length_a   1.000
_cell.length_b   1.000
_cell.length_c   1.000
_cell.angle_alpha   90.00
_cell.angle_beta   90.00
_cell.angle_gamma   90.00
#
_symmetry.space_group_name_H-M   'P 1'
#
loop_
_entity.id
_entity.type
_entity.pdbx_description
1 polymer ?
#
loop_
_entity_poly.entity_id
_entity_poly.type
_entity_poly.pdbx_seq_one_letter_code
_entity_poly.pdbx_strand_id
1 'polypeptide(L)'
;LIDKTLREGGQVLYLLPEIALTVQIMKRLRNVFGDRLGIYHSKYSDAERVEIWKRQLSDNPYGVILGARSALFLPFSNLRLVIVDEEHETSFKQQDPAPRYHARSAAIMLASMCGAKVLLGSATPSAESYSNALTGKYGLVSIMTRYKNIQLPEIQVVDVKDLRRRKMMNGPFSPALLAAVREALADGRQA
;
A
#
# COMPACT_ATOMS: atom_id res chain seq x y z
N LEU A 1 -7.29 14.64 -1.59
CA LEU A 1 -7.85 14.07 -2.82
C LEU A 1 -9.16 13.36 -2.53
N ILE A 2 -9.20 12.34 -1.65
CA ILE A 2 -10.40 11.56 -1.33
C ILE A 2 -11.57 12.47 -0.93
N ASP A 3 -11.38 13.33 0.07
CA ASP A 3 -12.43 14.23 0.55
C ASP A 3 -12.99 15.15 -0.57
N LYS A 4 -12.11 15.68 -1.41
CA LYS A 4 -12.52 16.45 -2.59
C LYS A 4 -13.42 15.63 -3.51
N THR A 5 -12.99 14.41 -3.87
CA THR A 5 -13.76 13.51 -4.73
C THR A 5 -15.15 13.21 -4.14
N LEU A 6 -15.21 12.95 -2.83
CA LEU A 6 -16.49 12.67 -2.14
C LEU A 6 -17.43 13.87 -2.12
N ARG A 7 -16.91 15.10 -1.96
CA ARG A 7 -17.73 16.33 -2.01
C ARG A 7 -18.30 16.59 -3.40
N GLU A 8 -17.60 16.14 -4.44
CA GLU A 8 -18.04 16.22 -5.83
C GLU A 8 -18.98 15.05 -6.21
N GLY A 9 -19.42 14.24 -5.23
CA GLY A 9 -20.31 13.10 -5.44
C GLY A 9 -19.65 11.88 -6.09
N GLY A 10 -18.33 11.86 -6.19
CA GLY A 10 -17.57 10.76 -6.77
C GLY A 10 -17.28 9.64 -5.76
N GLN A 11 -17.04 8.44 -6.28
CA GLN A 11 -16.57 7.29 -5.51
C GLN A 11 -15.05 7.11 -5.65
N VAL A 12 -14.46 6.52 -4.62
CA VAL A 12 -13.02 6.25 -4.54
C VAL A 12 -12.77 4.77 -4.31
N LEU A 13 -11.91 4.18 -5.12
CA LEU A 13 -11.34 2.86 -4.87
C LEU A 13 -9.91 3.04 -4.33
N TYR A 14 -9.67 2.55 -3.11
CA TYR A 14 -8.35 2.58 -2.47
C TYR A 14 -7.84 1.15 -2.30
N LEU A 15 -6.88 0.78 -3.11
CA LEU A 15 -6.24 -0.54 -3.09
C LEU A 15 -4.98 -0.52 -2.24
N LEU A 16 -4.91 -1.49 -1.33
CA LEU A 16 -3.74 -1.79 -0.51
C LEU A 16 -3.35 -3.27 -0.67
N PRO A 17 -2.07 -3.62 -0.54
CA PRO A 17 -1.67 -5.02 -0.35
C PRO A 17 -2.39 -5.63 0.86
N GLU A 18 -2.71 -6.93 0.80
CA GLU A 18 -3.41 -7.60 1.93
C GLU A 18 -2.65 -7.47 3.25
N ILE A 19 -1.33 -7.51 3.21
CA ILE A 19 -0.47 -7.34 4.40
C ILE A 19 -0.57 -5.93 4.99
N ALA A 20 -0.86 -4.91 4.18
CA ALA A 20 -1.03 -3.52 4.62
C ALA A 20 -2.44 -3.21 5.12
N LEU A 21 -3.43 -4.07 4.86
CA LEU A 21 -4.80 -3.97 5.36
C LEU A 21 -4.89 -4.37 6.85
N THR A 22 -4.19 -3.61 7.68
CA THR A 22 -4.18 -3.82 9.13
C THR A 22 -5.41 -3.21 9.80
N VAL A 23 -5.74 -3.72 10.98
CA VAL A 23 -6.83 -3.15 11.82
C VAL A 23 -6.60 -1.67 12.08
N GLN A 24 -5.33 -1.26 12.21
CA GLN A 24 -4.96 0.12 12.47
C GLN A 24 -5.33 1.06 11.31
N ILE A 25 -5.00 0.69 10.06
CA ILE A 25 -5.35 1.52 8.88
C ILE A 25 -6.86 1.57 8.68
N MET A 26 -7.55 0.43 8.84
CA MET A 26 -9.00 0.36 8.75
C MET A 26 -9.69 1.26 9.77
N LYS A 27 -9.27 1.20 11.04
CA LYS A 27 -9.81 2.07 12.12
C LYS A 27 -9.52 3.55 11.84
N ARG A 28 -8.31 3.87 11.39
CA ARG A 28 -7.90 5.24 11.06
C ARG A 28 -8.78 5.84 9.95
N LEU A 29 -9.01 5.10 8.87
CA LEU A 29 -9.85 5.56 7.77
C LEU A 29 -11.34 5.61 8.15
N ARG A 30 -11.81 4.66 8.99
CA ARG A 30 -13.18 4.69 9.50
C ARG A 30 -13.44 5.92 10.38
N ASN A 31 -12.47 6.35 11.17
CA ASN A 31 -12.59 7.59 11.95
C ASN A 31 -12.73 8.85 11.06
N VAL A 32 -12.17 8.82 9.85
CA VAL A 32 -12.23 9.95 8.91
C VAL A 32 -13.50 9.91 8.05
N PHE A 33 -13.87 8.74 7.54
CA PHE A 33 -14.90 8.60 6.52
C PHE A 33 -16.23 8.04 7.05
N GLY A 34 -16.24 7.51 8.29
CA GLY A 34 -17.43 6.95 8.95
C GLY A 34 -18.11 5.87 8.08
N ASP A 35 -19.43 5.98 7.96
CA ASP A 35 -20.28 5.04 7.22
C ASP A 35 -20.11 5.10 5.70
N ARG A 36 -19.38 6.10 5.19
CA ARG A 36 -19.03 6.18 3.76
C ARG A 36 -17.91 5.24 3.37
N LEU A 37 -17.22 4.60 4.35
CA LEU A 37 -16.14 3.66 4.11
C LEU A 37 -16.65 2.22 4.07
N GLY A 38 -16.55 1.56 2.91
CA GLY A 38 -16.65 0.11 2.77
C GLY A 38 -15.25 -0.52 2.81
N ILE A 39 -15.09 -1.63 3.52
CA ILE A 39 -13.84 -2.38 3.57
C ILE A 39 -14.09 -3.73 2.93
N TYR A 40 -13.26 -4.12 1.96
CA TYR A 40 -13.41 -5.35 1.20
C TYR A 40 -12.10 -6.14 1.15
N HIS A 41 -12.06 -7.28 1.82
CA HIS A 41 -10.88 -8.15 1.83
C HIS A 41 -11.22 -9.65 1.94
N SER A 42 -10.23 -10.49 1.68
CA SER A 42 -10.37 -11.94 1.57
C SER A 42 -10.82 -12.65 2.87
N LYS A 43 -10.58 -12.03 4.04
CA LYS A 43 -10.96 -12.60 5.35
C LYS A 43 -12.45 -12.42 5.68
N TYR A 44 -13.17 -11.63 4.92
CA TYR A 44 -14.61 -11.49 5.10
C TYR A 44 -15.32 -12.74 4.60
N SER A 45 -16.37 -13.13 5.32
CA SER A 45 -17.28 -14.19 4.89
C SER A 45 -17.96 -13.84 3.56
N ASP A 46 -18.45 -14.83 2.87
CA ASP A 46 -19.19 -14.60 1.62
C ASP A 46 -20.42 -13.72 1.85
N ALA A 47 -21.10 -13.87 2.99
CA ALA A 47 -22.24 -13.03 3.36
C ALA A 47 -21.87 -11.55 3.47
N GLU A 48 -20.79 -11.21 4.19
CA GLU A 48 -20.29 -9.83 4.31
C GLU A 48 -19.89 -9.24 2.97
N ARG A 49 -19.25 -10.04 2.11
CA ARG A 49 -18.88 -9.60 0.76
C ARG A 49 -20.11 -9.33 -0.12
N VAL A 50 -21.15 -10.14 0.01
CA VAL A 50 -22.42 -9.94 -0.69
C VAL A 50 -23.13 -8.70 -0.20
N GLU A 51 -23.11 -8.39 1.10
CA GLU A 51 -23.68 -7.15 1.65
C GLU A 51 -22.99 -5.91 1.08
N ILE A 52 -21.64 -5.92 1.01
CA ILE A 52 -20.90 -4.81 0.40
C ILE A 52 -21.28 -4.65 -1.07
N TRP A 53 -21.38 -5.75 -1.81
CA TRP A 53 -21.78 -5.76 -3.22
C TRP A 53 -23.20 -5.17 -3.40
N LYS A 54 -24.16 -5.63 -2.61
CA LYS A 54 -25.54 -5.13 -2.66
C LYS A 54 -25.61 -3.64 -2.36
N ARG A 55 -24.87 -3.18 -1.34
CA ARG A 55 -24.81 -1.76 -1.00
C ARG A 55 -24.20 -0.93 -2.12
N GLN A 56 -23.18 -1.43 -2.82
CA GLN A 56 -22.61 -0.74 -3.98
C GLN A 56 -23.61 -0.58 -5.13
N LEU A 57 -24.58 -1.47 -5.25
CA LEU A 57 -25.66 -1.41 -6.25
C LEU A 57 -26.87 -0.60 -5.80
N SER A 58 -26.94 -0.18 -4.54
CA SER A 58 -28.07 0.58 -3.99
C SER A 58 -27.96 2.08 -4.30
N ASP A 59 -29.00 2.82 -3.96
CA ASP A 59 -29.04 4.30 -4.07
C ASP A 59 -28.10 5.00 -3.07
N ASN A 60 -27.57 4.27 -2.07
CA ASN A 60 -26.64 4.80 -1.07
C ASN A 60 -25.33 3.96 -1.02
N PRO A 61 -24.54 3.95 -2.09
CA PRO A 61 -23.30 3.19 -2.15
C PRO A 61 -22.23 3.78 -1.21
N TYR A 62 -21.21 2.98 -0.90
CA TYR A 62 -20.03 3.51 -0.22
C TYR A 62 -19.33 4.56 -1.09
N GLY A 63 -18.93 5.66 -0.48
CA GLY A 63 -18.14 6.70 -1.15
C GLY A 63 -16.67 6.28 -1.30
N VAL A 64 -16.14 5.49 -0.36
CA VAL A 64 -14.78 4.95 -0.40
C VAL A 64 -14.85 3.45 -0.21
N ILE A 65 -14.24 2.70 -1.11
CA ILE A 65 -13.95 1.28 -0.92
C ILE A 65 -12.45 1.13 -0.65
N LEU A 66 -12.12 0.61 0.53
CA LEU A 66 -10.78 0.17 0.88
C LEU A 66 -10.71 -1.34 0.71
N GLY A 67 -9.73 -1.84 -0.04
CA GLY A 67 -9.61 -3.27 -0.21
C GLY A 67 -8.32 -3.74 -0.84
N ALA A 68 -8.16 -5.06 -0.90
CA ALA A 68 -7.10 -5.71 -1.65
C ALA A 68 -7.48 -5.81 -3.14
N ARG A 69 -6.66 -6.50 -3.91
CA ARG A 69 -6.83 -6.64 -5.37
C ARG A 69 -8.24 -7.02 -5.84
N SER A 70 -8.98 -7.84 -5.07
CA SER A 70 -10.32 -8.29 -5.45
C SER A 70 -11.40 -7.20 -5.34
N ALA A 71 -11.15 -6.13 -4.59
CA ALA A 71 -12.05 -4.98 -4.52
C ALA A 71 -12.21 -4.24 -5.86
N LEU A 72 -11.28 -4.47 -6.78
CA LEU A 72 -11.33 -3.95 -8.14
C LEU A 72 -12.62 -4.32 -8.90
N PHE A 73 -13.20 -5.47 -8.59
CA PHE A 73 -14.37 -6.00 -9.29
C PHE A 73 -15.71 -5.60 -8.67
N LEU A 74 -15.69 -4.79 -7.61
CA LEU A 74 -16.94 -4.24 -7.07
C LEU A 74 -17.59 -3.29 -8.08
N PRO A 75 -18.94 -3.21 -8.09
CA PRO A 75 -19.64 -2.28 -8.96
C PRO A 75 -19.51 -0.84 -8.45
N PHE A 76 -19.10 0.05 -9.32
CA PHE A 76 -19.04 1.49 -9.05
C PHE A 76 -19.95 2.23 -10.00
N SER A 77 -20.84 3.06 -9.49
CA SER A 77 -21.75 3.89 -10.28
C SER A 77 -21.11 5.22 -10.73
N ASN A 78 -20.19 5.76 -9.92
CA ASN A 78 -19.52 7.04 -10.20
C ASN A 78 -18.06 7.04 -9.70
N LEU A 79 -17.25 6.09 -10.17
CA LEU A 79 -15.84 6.03 -9.83
C LEU A 79 -15.09 7.24 -10.40
N ARG A 80 -14.41 8.02 -9.56
CA ARG A 80 -13.67 9.23 -9.96
C ARG A 80 -12.21 9.22 -9.54
N LEU A 81 -11.84 8.37 -8.59
CA LEU A 81 -10.47 8.26 -8.12
C LEU A 81 -10.13 6.80 -7.80
N VAL A 82 -9.01 6.34 -8.30
CA VAL A 82 -8.41 5.06 -7.92
C VAL A 82 -7.06 5.33 -7.30
N ILE A 83 -6.83 4.82 -6.10
CA ILE A 83 -5.56 4.89 -5.39
C ILE A 83 -5.01 3.47 -5.30
N VAL A 84 -3.78 3.27 -5.74
CA VAL A 84 -3.04 2.02 -5.56
C VAL A 84 -1.80 2.35 -4.73
N ASP A 85 -1.87 2.04 -3.46
CA ASP A 85 -0.77 2.29 -2.53
C ASP A 85 0.16 1.07 -2.49
N GLU A 86 1.46 1.31 -2.27
CA GLU A 86 2.50 0.30 -2.44
C GLU A 86 2.40 -0.42 -3.80
N GLU A 87 2.26 0.35 -4.87
CA GLU A 87 1.95 -0.14 -6.24
C GLU A 87 2.94 -1.18 -6.76
N HIS A 88 4.15 -1.22 -6.20
CA HIS A 88 5.22 -2.16 -6.53
C HIS A 88 5.01 -3.55 -5.97
N GLU A 89 4.07 -3.71 -5.00
CA GLU A 89 3.90 -4.95 -4.25
C GLU A 89 3.46 -6.11 -5.14
N THR A 90 4.18 -7.22 -5.03
CA THR A 90 3.96 -8.41 -5.87
C THR A 90 2.62 -9.09 -5.60
N SER A 91 2.02 -8.89 -4.43
CA SER A 91 0.70 -9.42 -4.06
C SER A 91 -0.44 -8.86 -4.92
N PHE A 92 -0.24 -7.75 -5.63
CA PHE A 92 -1.18 -7.27 -6.63
C PHE A 92 -1.26 -8.15 -7.88
N LYS A 93 -0.31 -9.04 -8.09
CA LYS A 93 -0.38 -10.06 -9.13
C LYS A 93 -1.13 -11.30 -8.62
N GLN A 94 -2.23 -11.65 -9.26
CA GLN A 94 -2.91 -12.91 -8.99
C GLN A 94 -2.13 -14.05 -9.62
N GLN A 95 -1.72 -15.00 -8.79
CA GLN A 95 -0.98 -16.19 -9.25
C GLN A 95 -1.96 -17.31 -9.62
N ASP A 96 -2.95 -17.53 -8.76
CA ASP A 96 -3.98 -18.55 -8.90
C ASP A 96 -5.27 -18.07 -8.20
N PRO A 97 -6.46 -18.40 -8.67
CA PRO A 97 -6.77 -19.04 -9.96
C PRO A 97 -6.62 -18.08 -11.15
N ALA A 98 -6.82 -18.62 -12.38
CA ALA A 98 -7.03 -17.78 -13.56
C ALA A 98 -8.37 -17.00 -13.46
N PRO A 99 -8.45 -15.78 -14.07
CA PRO A 99 -7.45 -15.08 -14.84
C PRO A 99 -6.35 -14.47 -13.96
N ARG A 100 -5.09 -14.62 -14.37
CA ARG A 100 -3.91 -14.14 -13.63
C ARG A 100 -3.63 -12.66 -13.92
N TYR A 101 -4.55 -11.77 -13.55
CA TYR A 101 -4.43 -10.33 -13.73
C TYR A 101 -3.44 -9.69 -12.75
N HIS A 102 -3.00 -8.49 -13.08
CA HIS A 102 -2.26 -7.61 -12.17
C HIS A 102 -3.18 -6.46 -11.76
N ALA A 103 -3.50 -6.35 -10.46
CA ALA A 103 -4.51 -5.40 -9.98
C ALA A 103 -4.15 -3.94 -10.28
N ARG A 104 -2.87 -3.52 -10.18
CA ARG A 104 -2.43 -2.18 -10.58
C ARG A 104 -2.81 -1.86 -12.04
N SER A 105 -2.47 -2.76 -12.95
CA SER A 105 -2.75 -2.55 -14.38
C SER A 105 -4.25 -2.57 -14.68
N ALA A 106 -4.99 -3.48 -14.06
CA ALA A 106 -6.43 -3.56 -14.18
C ALA A 106 -7.14 -2.33 -13.56
N ALA A 107 -6.61 -1.79 -12.45
CA ALA A 107 -7.10 -0.56 -11.82
C ALA A 107 -6.92 0.67 -12.73
N ILE A 108 -5.79 0.77 -13.41
CA ILE A 108 -5.55 1.83 -14.41
C ILE A 108 -6.54 1.71 -15.56
N MET A 109 -6.79 0.50 -16.04
CA MET A 109 -7.76 0.26 -17.10
C MET A 109 -9.19 0.60 -16.65
N LEU A 110 -9.60 0.13 -15.46
CA LEU A 110 -10.92 0.46 -14.89
C LEU A 110 -11.10 1.99 -14.76
N ALA A 111 -10.09 2.67 -14.24
CA ALA A 111 -10.13 4.13 -14.11
C ALA A 111 -10.28 4.82 -15.48
N SER A 112 -9.56 4.35 -16.51
CA SER A 112 -9.68 4.85 -17.87
C SER A 112 -11.10 4.66 -18.42
N MET A 113 -11.70 3.49 -18.21
CA MET A 113 -13.08 3.20 -18.63
C MET A 113 -14.12 4.08 -17.93
N CYS A 114 -13.87 4.45 -16.66
CA CYS A 114 -14.76 5.29 -15.86
C CYS A 114 -14.46 6.80 -15.98
N GLY A 115 -13.44 7.22 -16.72
CA GLY A 115 -12.95 8.61 -16.74
C GLY A 115 -12.42 9.07 -15.37
N ALA A 116 -11.95 8.13 -14.54
CA ALA A 116 -11.43 8.40 -13.21
C ALA A 116 -9.92 8.72 -13.23
N LYS A 117 -9.46 9.45 -12.21
CA LYS A 117 -8.03 9.71 -11.99
C LYS A 117 -7.38 8.53 -11.26
N VAL A 118 -6.08 8.31 -11.51
CA VAL A 118 -5.30 7.28 -10.82
C VAL A 118 -4.16 7.93 -10.05
N LEU A 119 -3.95 7.47 -8.83
CA LEU A 119 -2.79 7.78 -8.00
C LEU A 119 -2.07 6.47 -7.65
N LEU A 120 -0.85 6.33 -8.10
CA LEU A 120 0.04 5.24 -7.72
C LEU A 120 0.98 5.75 -6.65
N GLY A 121 0.98 5.13 -5.47
CA GLY A 121 1.84 5.49 -4.33
C GLY A 121 2.89 4.42 -4.08
N SER A 122 4.14 4.82 -3.88
CA SER A 122 5.22 3.92 -3.47
C SER A 122 6.44 4.70 -3.00
N ALA A 123 7.18 4.13 -2.04
CA ALA A 123 8.52 4.59 -1.70
C ALA A 123 9.58 4.00 -2.65
N THR A 124 9.27 2.85 -3.25
CA THR A 124 10.13 2.08 -4.16
C THR A 124 9.34 1.69 -5.41
N PRO A 125 9.03 2.63 -6.31
CA PRO A 125 8.15 2.37 -7.44
C PRO A 125 8.67 1.23 -8.33
N SER A 126 7.74 0.50 -8.94
CA SER A 126 8.10 -0.53 -9.92
C SER A 126 8.79 0.10 -11.13
N ALA A 127 9.67 -0.67 -11.77
CA ALA A 127 10.42 -0.19 -12.94
C ALA A 127 9.49 0.31 -14.06
N GLU A 128 8.36 -0.36 -14.26
CA GLU A 128 7.36 0.02 -15.28
C GLU A 128 6.69 1.35 -14.94
N SER A 129 6.24 1.53 -13.69
CA SER A 129 5.59 2.78 -13.26
C SER A 129 6.57 3.95 -13.30
N TYR A 130 7.79 3.73 -12.83
CA TYR A 130 8.83 4.75 -12.84
C TYR A 130 9.25 5.14 -14.27
N SER A 131 9.44 4.17 -15.16
CA SER A 131 9.71 4.41 -16.58
C SER A 131 8.58 5.19 -17.25
N ASN A 132 7.31 4.82 -17.00
CA ASN A 132 6.16 5.56 -17.52
C ASN A 132 6.10 7.02 -17.01
N ALA A 133 6.57 7.26 -15.78
CA ALA A 133 6.67 8.62 -15.24
C ALA A 133 7.81 9.42 -15.88
N LEU A 134 8.99 8.82 -16.05
CA LEU A 134 10.13 9.47 -16.71
C LEU A 134 9.87 9.80 -18.18
N THR A 135 9.13 8.96 -18.88
CA THR A 135 8.75 9.18 -20.30
C THR A 135 7.56 10.13 -20.47
N GLY A 136 7.01 10.69 -19.39
CA GLY A 136 5.90 11.64 -19.41
C GLY A 136 4.52 11.01 -19.64
N LYS A 137 4.42 9.70 -19.67
CA LYS A 137 3.12 8.99 -19.75
C LYS A 137 2.32 9.12 -18.45
N TYR A 138 3.00 9.19 -17.31
CA TYR A 138 2.42 9.48 -15.99
C TYR A 138 3.00 10.79 -15.45
N GLY A 139 2.20 11.54 -14.68
CA GLY A 139 2.73 12.64 -13.88
C GLY A 139 3.57 12.10 -12.72
N LEU A 140 4.74 12.68 -12.47
CA LEU A 140 5.60 12.31 -11.34
C LEU A 140 5.51 13.38 -10.25
N VAL A 141 5.23 12.93 -9.02
CA VAL A 141 5.31 13.77 -7.81
C VAL A 141 6.26 13.11 -6.83
N SER A 142 7.36 13.77 -6.51
CA SER A 142 8.35 13.29 -5.55
C SER A 142 8.19 14.01 -4.20
N ILE A 143 7.97 13.25 -3.13
CA ILE A 143 7.88 13.74 -1.76
C ILE A 143 9.16 13.34 -1.04
N MET A 144 10.12 14.25 -0.93
CA MET A 144 11.44 13.98 -0.36
C MET A 144 11.53 14.31 1.14
N THR A 145 10.56 15.04 1.67
CA THR A 145 10.56 15.44 3.10
C THR A 145 9.81 14.40 3.93
N ARG A 146 10.48 13.83 4.92
CA ARG A 146 9.85 12.91 5.87
C ARG A 146 8.93 13.66 6.84
N TYR A 147 7.89 12.98 7.28
CA TYR A 147 7.03 13.49 8.35
C TYR A 147 7.87 13.87 9.58
N LYS A 148 7.66 15.10 10.09
CA LYS A 148 8.42 15.67 11.21
C LYS A 148 9.95 15.75 11.01
N ASN A 149 10.45 15.78 9.77
CA ASN A 149 11.89 15.80 9.45
C ASN A 149 12.71 14.70 10.15
N ILE A 150 12.11 13.52 10.36
CA ILE A 150 12.80 12.38 10.97
C ILE A 150 14.01 12.02 10.10
N GLN A 151 15.19 12.03 10.70
CA GLN A 151 16.44 11.66 10.01
C GLN A 151 16.43 10.19 9.58
N LEU A 152 17.20 9.90 8.54
CA LEU A 152 17.45 8.52 8.14
C LEU A 152 18.25 7.81 9.23
N PRO A 153 18.05 6.50 9.43
CA PRO A 153 18.91 5.73 10.30
C PRO A 153 20.34 5.78 9.79
N GLU A 154 21.30 5.83 10.71
CA GLU A 154 22.70 5.66 10.36
C GLU A 154 22.97 4.23 9.93
N ILE A 155 23.58 4.07 8.75
CA ILE A 155 23.90 2.75 8.18
C ILE A 155 25.40 2.53 8.29
N GLN A 156 25.79 1.58 9.14
CA GLN A 156 27.17 1.13 9.26
C GLN A 156 27.41 -0.12 8.45
N VAL A 157 28.27 -0.02 7.43
CA VAL A 157 28.65 -1.16 6.60
C VAL A 157 29.87 -1.87 7.20
N VAL A 158 29.77 -3.18 7.38
CA VAL A 158 30.83 -4.00 7.99
C VAL A 158 31.26 -5.10 7.02
N ASP A 159 32.57 -5.18 6.75
CA ASP A 159 33.15 -6.28 5.96
C ASP A 159 33.27 -7.55 6.82
N VAL A 160 32.25 -8.38 6.73
CA VAL A 160 32.19 -9.68 7.44
C VAL A 160 33.29 -10.65 6.97
N LYS A 161 33.74 -10.56 5.73
CA LYS A 161 34.77 -11.45 5.16
C LYS A 161 36.16 -11.16 5.78
N ASP A 162 36.47 -9.87 5.92
CA ASP A 162 37.71 -9.45 6.59
C ASP A 162 37.68 -9.80 8.09
N LEU A 163 36.56 -9.54 8.78
CA LEU A 163 36.40 -9.89 10.17
C LEU A 163 36.52 -11.40 10.44
N ARG A 164 36.01 -12.25 9.55
CA ARG A 164 36.19 -13.70 9.62
C ARG A 164 37.66 -14.11 9.48
N ARG A 165 38.35 -13.50 8.52
CA ARG A 165 39.80 -13.76 8.29
C ARG A 165 40.61 -13.38 9.54
N ARG A 166 40.24 -12.29 10.23
CA ARG A 166 40.88 -11.83 11.46
C ARG A 166 40.39 -12.55 12.73
N LYS A 167 39.50 -13.52 12.59
CA LYS A 167 38.87 -14.26 13.72
C LYS A 167 38.23 -13.37 14.77
N MET A 168 37.66 -12.23 14.34
CA MET A 168 36.98 -11.25 15.20
C MET A 168 35.47 -11.48 15.33
N MET A 169 34.93 -12.41 14.61
CA MET A 169 33.50 -12.75 14.64
C MET A 169 33.17 -13.59 15.87
N ASN A 170 31.99 -13.35 16.48
CA ASN A 170 31.38 -14.24 17.47
C ASN A 170 30.23 -15.01 16.82
N GLY A 171 30.52 -16.20 16.31
CA GLY A 171 29.58 -16.94 15.47
C GLY A 171 29.21 -16.14 14.21
N PRO A 172 27.92 -15.90 13.93
CA PRO A 172 27.49 -15.09 12.78
C PRO A 172 27.57 -13.57 13.04
N PHE A 173 27.85 -13.14 14.25
CA PHE A 173 27.72 -11.73 14.67
C PHE A 173 29.05 -10.98 14.62
N SER A 174 29.04 -9.77 14.05
CA SER A 174 30.19 -8.87 14.06
C SER A 174 30.35 -8.16 15.41
N PRO A 175 31.57 -7.73 15.79
CA PRO A 175 31.78 -6.95 16.99
C PRO A 175 30.94 -5.67 17.04
N ALA A 176 30.82 -4.98 15.91
CA ALA A 176 29.99 -3.76 15.79
C ALA A 176 28.52 -4.03 16.11
N LEU A 177 27.95 -5.12 15.53
CA LEU A 177 26.58 -5.50 15.84
C LEU A 177 26.37 -5.83 17.31
N LEU A 178 27.30 -6.59 17.92
CA LEU A 178 27.21 -6.95 19.34
C LEU A 178 27.35 -5.73 20.25
N ALA A 179 28.19 -4.74 19.88
CA ALA A 179 28.30 -3.49 20.60
C ALA A 179 26.99 -2.69 20.55
N ALA A 180 26.40 -2.52 19.36
CA ALA A 180 25.14 -1.81 19.19
C ALA A 180 23.96 -2.47 19.92
N VAL A 181 23.89 -3.81 19.90
CA VAL A 181 22.86 -4.56 20.65
C VAL A 181 23.03 -4.33 22.16
N ARG A 182 24.26 -4.42 22.70
CA ARG A 182 24.50 -4.19 24.12
C ARG A 182 24.14 -2.77 24.55
N GLU A 183 24.46 -1.77 23.73
CA GLU A 183 24.10 -0.38 23.97
C GLU A 183 22.57 -0.20 23.98
N ALA A 184 21.86 -0.74 22.99
CA ALA A 184 20.41 -0.67 22.93
C ALA A 184 19.75 -1.30 24.17
N LEU A 185 20.25 -2.47 24.61
CA LEU A 185 19.74 -3.15 25.80
C LEU A 185 20.08 -2.38 27.10
N ALA A 186 21.26 -1.78 27.20
CA ALA A 186 21.64 -0.97 28.35
C ALA A 186 20.75 0.28 28.49
N ASP A 187 20.30 0.84 27.35
CA ASP A 187 19.36 1.98 27.30
C ASP A 187 17.89 1.54 27.50
N GLY A 188 17.60 0.28 27.78
CA GLY A 188 16.25 -0.26 27.94
C GLY A 188 15.45 -0.33 26.63
N ARG A 189 16.12 -0.24 25.48
CA ARG A 189 15.52 -0.37 24.15
C ARG A 189 15.49 -1.85 23.72
N GLN A 190 14.64 -2.17 22.75
CA GLN A 190 14.61 -3.47 22.08
C GLN A 190 15.68 -3.53 20.97
N ALA A 191 16.25 -4.72 20.78
CA ALA A 191 17.25 -4.99 19.73
C ALA A 191 16.85 -6.22 18.89
#